data_1f8de29b7dbed65ca565c163c8ae22ed
#
_entry.id   1f8de29b7dbed65ca565c163c8ae22ed
#
_cell.length_a   1.000
_cell.length_b   1.000
_cell.length_c   1.000
_cell.angle_alpha   90.00
_cell.angle_beta   90.00
_cell.angle_gamma   90.00
#
_symmetry.space_group_name_H-M   'P 1'
#
loop_
_entity.id
_entity.type
_entity.pdbx_description
1 polymer ?
#
loop_
_entity_poly.entity_id
_entity_poly.type
_entity_poly.pdbx_seq_one_letter_code
_entity_poly.pdbx_strand_id
1 'polypeptide(L)'
;MVTHIVFFNVVENHEGMSKNQILSKIKSDLEALKGKVPVIRDITVGINAKADPNAWDLALYTKFDSFDDLDIYQKHPDHVAVAQFIGKVKTGRAVVDFE
;
A
#
# COMPACT_ATOMS: atom_id res chain seq x y z
N MET A 1 17.54 7.48 6.74
CA MET A 1 16.57 6.89 5.81
C MET A 1 15.22 6.77 6.49
N VAL A 2 14.14 7.02 5.75
CA VAL A 2 12.77 6.99 6.27
C VAL A 2 12.10 5.69 5.90
N THR A 3 11.43 5.06 6.87
CA THR A 3 10.59 3.88 6.66
C THR A 3 9.12 4.29 6.82
N HIS A 4 8.30 3.95 5.84
CA HIS A 4 6.88 4.22 5.80
C HIS A 4 6.15 2.88 5.76
N ILE A 5 5.39 2.56 6.80
CA ILE A 5 4.64 1.31 6.92
C ILE A 5 3.16 1.63 6.99
N VAL A 6 2.37 0.95 6.16
CA VAL A 6 0.92 1.11 6.14
C VAL A 6 0.25 -0.25 6.19
N PHE A 7 -0.82 -0.35 6.95
CA PHE A 7 -1.69 -1.52 6.98
C PHE A 7 -3.06 -1.15 6.43
N PHE A 8 -3.65 -2.06 5.66
CA PHE A 8 -5.00 -1.88 5.15
C PHE A 8 -5.88 -3.10 5.46
N ASN A 9 -7.15 -2.83 5.73
CA ASN A 9 -8.23 -3.79 5.61
C ASN A 9 -9.11 -3.37 4.43
N VAL A 10 -9.67 -4.35 3.72
CA VAL A 10 -10.49 -4.11 2.54
C VAL A 10 -11.82 -4.87 2.64
N VAL A 11 -12.77 -4.46 1.79
CA VAL A 11 -14.09 -5.09 1.68
C VAL A 11 -13.99 -6.52 1.14
N GLU A 12 -15.03 -7.33 1.39
CA GLU A 12 -15.11 -8.71 0.89
C GLU A 12 -15.36 -8.78 -0.62
N ASN A 13 -16.06 -7.79 -1.17
CA ASN A 13 -16.41 -7.70 -2.59
C ASN A 13 -16.45 -6.26 -3.06
N HIS A 14 -15.99 -6.03 -4.28
CA HIS A 14 -16.09 -4.74 -4.94
C HIS A 14 -16.19 -4.97 -6.45
N GLU A 15 -17.31 -4.58 -7.06
CA GLU A 15 -17.52 -4.66 -8.51
C GLU A 15 -17.16 -6.02 -9.10
N GLY A 16 -17.59 -7.10 -8.45
CA GLY A 16 -17.32 -8.47 -8.87
C GLY A 16 -15.96 -9.03 -8.47
N MET A 17 -15.11 -8.24 -7.83
CA MET A 17 -13.83 -8.70 -7.30
C MET A 17 -13.99 -9.23 -5.89
N SER A 18 -13.46 -10.43 -5.62
CA SER A 18 -13.35 -10.98 -4.27
C SER A 18 -12.28 -10.23 -3.47
N LYS A 19 -12.26 -10.40 -2.13
CA LYS A 19 -11.21 -9.85 -1.28
C LYS A 19 -9.81 -10.24 -1.79
N ASN A 20 -9.60 -11.51 -2.13
CA ASN A 20 -8.30 -11.98 -2.61
C ASN A 20 -7.89 -11.30 -3.93
N GLN A 21 -8.84 -11.08 -4.83
CA GLN A 21 -8.57 -10.36 -6.08
C GLN A 21 -8.25 -8.89 -5.82
N ILE A 22 -8.96 -8.25 -4.90
CA ILE A 22 -8.69 -6.87 -4.48
C ILE A 22 -7.27 -6.74 -3.91
N LEU A 23 -6.91 -7.61 -2.98
CA LEU A 23 -5.59 -7.60 -2.36
C LEU A 23 -4.47 -7.85 -3.37
N SER A 24 -4.66 -8.81 -4.28
CA SER A 24 -3.68 -9.10 -5.34
C SER A 24 -3.49 -7.91 -6.28
N LYS A 25 -4.58 -7.20 -6.63
CA LYS A 25 -4.50 -6.00 -7.45
C LYS A 25 -3.72 -4.89 -6.73
N ILE A 26 -4.03 -4.64 -5.46
CA ILE A 26 -3.34 -3.61 -4.67
C ILE A 26 -1.86 -3.92 -4.58
N LYS A 27 -1.50 -5.17 -4.28
CA LYS A 27 -0.10 -5.60 -4.19
C LYS A 27 0.62 -5.36 -5.51
N SER A 28 0.05 -5.81 -6.62
CA SER A 28 0.65 -5.65 -7.94
C SER A 28 0.83 -4.18 -8.31
N ASP A 29 -0.19 -3.36 -8.10
CA ASP A 29 -0.17 -1.94 -8.46
C ASP A 29 0.83 -1.16 -7.59
N LEU A 30 0.89 -1.45 -6.29
CA LEU A 30 1.85 -0.79 -5.39
C LEU A 30 3.29 -1.17 -5.73
N GLU A 31 3.57 -2.46 -5.91
CA GLU A 31 4.93 -2.93 -6.22
C GLU A 31 5.42 -2.40 -7.57
N ALA A 32 4.52 -2.20 -8.53
CA ALA A 32 4.85 -1.61 -9.82
C ALA A 32 5.34 -0.15 -9.71
N LEU A 33 5.01 0.55 -8.62
CA LEU A 33 5.45 1.92 -8.40
C LEU A 33 6.97 2.04 -8.27
N LYS A 34 7.68 0.97 -7.90
CA LYS A 34 9.14 0.97 -7.81
C LYS A 34 9.79 1.43 -9.11
N GLY A 35 9.24 1.01 -10.25
CA GLY A 35 9.75 1.39 -11.57
C GLY A 35 9.21 2.71 -12.10
N LYS A 36 8.27 3.34 -11.42
CA LYS A 36 7.58 4.55 -11.88
C LYS A 36 7.90 5.79 -11.05
N VAL A 37 8.19 5.61 -9.76
CA VAL A 37 8.46 6.70 -8.82
C VAL A 37 9.91 6.61 -8.36
N PRO A 38 10.81 7.47 -8.89
CA PRO A 38 12.25 7.32 -8.69
C PRO A 38 12.72 7.42 -7.24
N VAL A 39 11.97 8.11 -6.37
CA VAL A 39 12.36 8.31 -4.97
C VAL A 39 12.17 7.08 -4.09
N ILE A 40 11.47 6.04 -4.57
CA ILE A 40 11.29 4.80 -3.81
C ILE A 40 12.61 4.04 -3.78
N ARG A 41 13.17 3.81 -2.59
CA ARG A 41 14.37 3.00 -2.40
C ARG A 41 14.05 1.53 -2.26
N ASP A 42 12.98 1.22 -1.56
CA ASP A 42 12.51 -0.15 -1.38
C ASP A 42 11.00 -0.16 -1.23
N ILE A 43 10.35 -1.18 -1.74
CA ILE A 43 8.91 -1.40 -1.58
C ILE A 43 8.63 -2.89 -1.52
N THR A 44 7.89 -3.29 -0.51
CA THR A 44 7.42 -4.67 -0.35
C THR A 44 5.98 -4.63 0.12
N VAL A 45 5.13 -5.43 -0.50
CA VAL A 45 3.74 -5.55 -0.10
C VAL A 45 3.47 -7.00 0.28
N GLY A 46 2.96 -7.20 1.50
CA GLY A 46 2.59 -8.52 2.00
C GLY A 46 1.10 -8.64 2.19
N ILE A 47 0.52 -9.75 1.74
CA ILE A 47 -0.87 -10.10 1.99
C ILE A 47 -0.88 -11.07 3.18
N ASN A 48 -1.78 -10.85 4.15
CA ASN A 48 -1.85 -11.71 5.32
C ASN A 48 -2.08 -13.17 4.92
N ALA A 49 -1.25 -14.07 5.45
CA ALA A 49 -1.29 -15.49 5.09
C ALA A 49 -1.79 -16.38 6.22
N LYS A 50 -1.96 -15.83 7.44
CA LYS A 50 -2.39 -16.60 8.60
C LYS A 50 -3.62 -15.97 9.23
N ALA A 51 -4.67 -16.73 9.41
CA ALA A 51 -5.90 -16.26 10.06
C ALA A 51 -5.62 -15.87 11.53
N ASP A 52 -6.00 -14.66 11.89
CA ASP A 52 -5.85 -14.10 13.22
C ASP A 52 -6.87 -12.97 13.37
N PRO A 53 -7.63 -12.90 14.47
CA PRO A 53 -8.65 -11.86 14.64
C PRO A 53 -8.07 -10.45 14.71
N ASN A 54 -6.76 -10.30 15.00
CA ASN A 54 -6.09 -9.01 15.07
C ASN A 54 -5.29 -8.69 13.79
N ALA A 55 -5.25 -9.60 12.81
CA ALA A 55 -4.48 -9.39 11.60
C ALA A 55 -5.12 -8.34 10.68
N TRP A 56 -4.27 -7.48 10.09
CA TRP A 56 -4.66 -6.65 8.96
C TRP A 56 -4.55 -7.47 7.67
N ASP A 57 -5.29 -7.07 6.64
CA ASP A 57 -5.32 -7.82 5.37
C ASP A 57 -4.03 -7.68 4.56
N LEU A 58 -3.39 -6.51 4.63
CA LEU A 58 -2.24 -6.19 3.79
C LEU A 58 -1.31 -5.23 4.51
N ALA A 59 0.00 -5.43 4.33
CA ALA A 59 1.05 -4.54 4.83
C ALA A 59 1.85 -3.98 3.66
N LEU A 60 2.07 -2.67 3.66
CA LEU A 60 2.95 -1.96 2.74
C LEU A 60 4.18 -1.48 3.51
N TYR A 61 5.36 -1.85 3.03
CA TYR A 61 6.64 -1.43 3.59
C TYR A 61 7.42 -0.68 2.50
N THR A 62 7.78 0.58 2.77
CA THR A 62 8.52 1.41 1.82
C THR A 62 9.66 2.15 2.50
N LYS A 63 10.73 2.42 1.74
CA LYS A 63 11.86 3.22 2.20
C LYS A 63 12.15 4.36 1.24
N PHE A 64 12.52 5.50 1.84
CA PHE A 64 12.89 6.74 1.14
C PHE A 64 14.13 7.35 1.80
N ASP A 65 14.87 8.19 1.06
CA ASP A 65 16.02 8.88 1.63
C ASP A 65 15.64 9.94 2.66
N SER A 66 14.45 10.54 2.51
CA SER A 66 13.98 11.65 3.34
C SER A 66 12.47 11.71 3.40
N PHE A 67 11.94 12.50 4.35
CA PHE A 67 10.51 12.80 4.40
C PHE A 67 10.04 13.62 3.19
N ASP A 68 10.93 14.46 2.61
CA ASP A 68 10.60 15.18 1.37
C ASP A 68 10.35 14.20 0.23
N ASP A 69 11.15 13.14 0.13
CA ASP A 69 10.95 12.09 -0.88
C ASP A 69 9.66 11.30 -0.63
N LEU A 70 9.31 11.06 0.63
CA LEU A 70 8.01 10.45 0.95
C LEU A 70 6.85 11.32 0.46
N ASP A 71 6.94 12.65 0.66
CA ASP A 71 5.93 13.58 0.15
C ASP A 71 5.83 13.53 -1.38
N ILE A 72 6.98 13.49 -2.08
CA ILE A 72 7.02 13.37 -3.54
C ILE A 72 6.29 12.10 -3.98
N TYR A 73 6.57 10.97 -3.31
CA TYR A 73 5.90 9.70 -3.59
C TYR A 73 4.38 9.82 -3.41
N GLN A 74 3.94 10.37 -2.28
CA GLN A 74 2.51 10.46 -1.96
C GLN A 74 1.73 11.34 -2.94
N LYS A 75 2.39 12.36 -3.50
CA LYS A 75 1.78 13.29 -4.47
C LYS A 75 1.98 12.87 -5.92
N HIS A 76 2.80 11.86 -6.18
CA HIS A 76 3.09 11.41 -7.53
C HIS A 76 1.81 10.89 -8.21
N PRO A 77 1.52 11.28 -9.47
CA PRO A 77 0.30 10.87 -10.17
C PRO A 77 0.07 9.37 -10.20
N ASP A 78 1.12 8.58 -10.37
CA ASP A 78 1.01 7.12 -10.40
C ASP A 78 0.62 6.55 -9.04
N HIS A 79 1.12 7.13 -7.93
CA HIS A 79 0.69 6.76 -6.59
C HIS A 79 -0.77 7.19 -6.34
N VAL A 80 -1.13 8.41 -6.74
CA VAL A 80 -2.50 8.93 -6.56
C VAL A 80 -3.51 8.01 -7.24
N ALA A 81 -3.22 7.50 -8.43
CA ALA A 81 -4.10 6.57 -9.15
C ALA A 81 -4.32 5.28 -8.35
N VAL A 82 -3.27 4.70 -7.77
CA VAL A 82 -3.38 3.52 -6.92
C VAL A 82 -4.16 3.84 -5.64
N ALA A 83 -3.86 4.97 -5.02
CA ALA A 83 -4.52 5.41 -3.80
C ALA A 83 -6.03 5.63 -4.00
N GLN A 84 -6.46 6.08 -5.17
CA GLN A 84 -7.89 6.25 -5.50
C GLN A 84 -8.61 4.91 -5.48
N PHE A 85 -8.04 3.87 -6.05
CA PHE A 85 -8.62 2.53 -5.99
C PHE A 85 -8.67 2.02 -4.54
N ILE A 86 -7.58 2.14 -3.80
CA ILE A 86 -7.53 1.73 -2.39
C ILE A 86 -8.60 2.47 -1.59
N GLY A 87 -8.80 3.75 -1.85
CA GLY A 87 -9.84 4.56 -1.19
C GLY A 87 -11.25 4.03 -1.38
N LYS A 88 -11.51 3.34 -2.50
CA LYS A 88 -12.84 2.76 -2.79
C LYS A 88 -13.08 1.44 -2.06
N VAL A 89 -12.02 0.71 -1.70
CA VAL A 89 -12.14 -0.66 -1.17
C VAL A 89 -11.69 -0.80 0.28
N LYS A 90 -10.93 0.15 0.82
CA LYS A 90 -10.43 0.05 2.19
C LYS A 90 -11.54 0.22 3.22
N THR A 91 -11.46 -0.55 4.30
CA THR A 91 -12.32 -0.44 5.48
C THR A 91 -11.54 0.07 6.69
N GLY A 92 -10.22 0.05 6.63
CA GLY A 92 -9.36 0.57 7.66
C GLY A 92 -7.95 0.81 7.16
N ARG A 93 -7.23 1.71 7.83
CA ARG A 93 -5.84 2.06 7.52
C ARG A 93 -5.10 2.40 8.80
N ALA A 94 -3.87 1.94 8.92
CA ALA A 94 -2.95 2.34 9.97
C ALA A 94 -1.61 2.68 9.35
N VAL A 95 -0.88 3.64 9.92
CA VAL A 95 0.40 4.10 9.38
C VAL A 95 1.40 4.39 10.49
N VAL A 96 2.66 4.05 10.23
CA VAL A 96 3.80 4.50 11.05
C VAL A 96 4.91 4.94 10.10
N ASP A 97 5.41 6.16 10.32
CA ASP A 97 6.54 6.73 9.58
C ASP A 97 7.66 7.01 10.58
N PHE A 98 8.87 6.49 10.31
CA PHE A 98 9.98 6.66 11.23
C PHE A 98 11.32 6.64 10.50
N GLU A 99 12.34 7.16 11.19
CA GLU A 99 13.74 7.12 10.74
C GLU A 99 14.55 6.02 11.42
#